data_a9de5a227bbf5eac92796c5cc186a8f9
#
_entry.id   a9de5a227bbf5eac92796c5cc186a8f9
#
_cell.length_a   1.000
_cell.length_b   1.000
_cell.length_c   1.000
_cell.angle_alpha   90.00
_cell.angle_beta   90.00
_cell.angle_gamma   90.00
#
_symmetry.space_group_name_H-M   'P 1'
#
loop_
_entity.id
_entity.type
_entity.pdbx_description
1 polymer ?
#
loop_
_entity_poly.entity_id
_entity_poly.type
_entity_poly.pdbx_seq_one_letter_code
_entity_poly.pdbx_strand_id
1 'polypeptide(L)'
;GVTIHHVNLAAGLAPHHALQIRQLLYRHRLITFSNQIMTDDHLSEFALWFGQPFVPEHQSPVLGSERVNASPIVIIGNRADEYPTSYLGHQEVLPHSVHQWLRCPSSISLLYAVDVDEQPTPTVWIDMVKAYTLLDMETKNLIEDLRLITFNPFYRPFGSVSAKYVD
;
A
#
# COMPACT_ATOMS: atom_id res chain seq x y z
N GLY A 1 -7.97 -13.71 0.60
CA GLY A 1 -7.76 -13.09 1.90
C GLY A 1 -8.33 -13.89 3.06
N VAL A 2 -8.03 -13.46 4.27
CA VAL A 2 -8.53 -14.06 5.50
C VAL A 2 -8.82 -12.96 6.53
N THR A 3 -9.86 -13.16 7.35
CA THR A 3 -10.19 -12.26 8.45
C THR A 3 -9.71 -12.85 9.78
N ILE A 4 -9.02 -12.05 10.57
CA ILE A 4 -8.59 -12.42 11.92
C ILE A 4 -9.55 -11.74 12.90
N HIS A 5 -10.11 -12.55 13.79
CA HIS A 5 -11.06 -12.11 14.80
C HIS A 5 -10.43 -12.16 16.20
N HIS A 6 -11.04 -11.45 17.14
CA HIS A 6 -10.68 -11.46 18.57
C HIS A 6 -9.23 -11.02 18.86
N VAL A 7 -8.70 -10.12 18.03
CA VAL A 7 -7.40 -9.46 18.25
C VAL A 7 -7.64 -7.98 18.46
N ASN A 8 -6.99 -7.41 19.45
CA ASN A 8 -6.92 -5.97 19.67
C ASN A 8 -5.50 -5.49 19.33
N LEU A 9 -5.36 -4.87 18.18
CA LEU A 9 -4.06 -4.39 17.68
C LEU A 9 -3.53 -3.20 18.51
N ALA A 10 -4.41 -2.37 19.07
CA ALA A 10 -4.03 -1.25 19.93
C ALA A 10 -3.43 -1.69 21.27
N ALA A 11 -3.69 -2.91 21.72
CA ALA A 11 -3.08 -3.45 22.93
C ALA A 11 -1.64 -3.97 22.71
N GLY A 12 -1.14 -3.88 21.47
CA GLY A 12 0.13 -4.45 21.08
C GLY A 12 0.05 -5.95 20.80
N LEU A 13 1.11 -6.50 20.25
CA LEU A 13 1.20 -7.92 19.91
C LEU A 13 2.35 -8.60 20.66
N ALA A 14 2.12 -9.83 21.06
CA ALA A 14 3.24 -10.68 21.43
C ALA A 14 4.04 -11.11 20.18
N PRO A 15 5.37 -11.29 20.27
CA PRO A 15 6.21 -11.60 19.11
C PRO A 15 5.74 -12.81 18.27
N HIS A 16 5.23 -13.85 18.95
CA HIS A 16 4.73 -15.04 18.25
C HIS A 16 3.44 -14.77 17.47
N HIS A 17 2.56 -13.87 17.94
CA HIS A 17 1.37 -13.47 17.19
C HIS A 17 1.75 -12.65 15.95
N ALA A 18 2.71 -11.73 16.07
CA ALA A 18 3.22 -10.99 14.92
C ALA A 18 3.79 -11.92 13.84
N LEU A 19 4.54 -12.96 14.26
CA LEU A 19 5.05 -13.97 13.34
C LEU A 19 3.93 -14.76 12.66
N GLN A 20 2.90 -15.16 13.40
CA GLN A 20 1.73 -15.85 12.85
C GLN A 20 0.98 -14.97 11.83
N ILE A 21 0.78 -13.68 12.14
CA ILE A 21 0.14 -12.73 11.22
C ILE A 21 0.96 -12.61 9.93
N ARG A 22 2.30 -12.50 10.01
CA ARG A 22 3.16 -12.48 8.83
C ARG A 22 3.02 -13.74 7.98
N GLN A 23 3.01 -14.92 8.61
CA GLN A 23 2.83 -16.19 7.91
C GLN A 23 1.47 -16.28 7.22
N LEU A 24 0.40 -15.84 7.89
CA LEU A 24 -0.94 -15.78 7.30
C LEU A 24 -0.98 -14.78 6.13
N LEU A 25 -0.34 -13.61 6.24
CA LEU A 25 -0.27 -12.65 5.16
C LEU A 25 0.43 -13.23 3.93
N TYR A 26 1.59 -13.88 4.11
CA TYR A 26 2.28 -14.54 2.99
C TYR A 26 1.47 -15.67 2.37
N ARG A 27 0.67 -16.37 3.15
CA ARG A 27 -0.18 -17.45 2.66
C ARG A 27 -1.43 -16.94 1.93
N HIS A 28 -2.09 -15.94 2.49
CA HIS A 28 -3.41 -15.47 2.05
C HIS A 28 -3.38 -14.16 1.27
N ARG A 29 -2.24 -13.47 1.20
CA ARG A 29 -2.00 -12.21 0.46
C ARG A 29 -2.74 -10.98 1.01
N LEU A 30 -3.87 -11.18 1.65
CA LEU A 30 -4.66 -10.14 2.28
C LEU A 30 -5.17 -10.63 3.63
N ILE A 31 -5.02 -9.79 4.65
CA ILE A 31 -5.57 -10.01 5.98
C ILE A 31 -6.44 -8.82 6.34
N THR A 32 -7.59 -9.09 6.92
CA THR A 32 -8.45 -8.07 7.51
C THR A 32 -8.62 -8.32 9.01
N PHE A 33 -8.72 -7.23 9.75
CA PHE A 33 -9.00 -7.23 11.19
C PHE A 33 -10.25 -6.40 11.41
N SER A 34 -11.29 -7.00 11.94
CA SER A 34 -12.55 -6.31 12.20
C SER A 34 -12.51 -5.57 13.53
N ASN A 35 -13.29 -4.50 13.63
CA ASN A 35 -13.57 -3.78 14.89
C ASN A 35 -12.32 -3.28 15.62
N GLN A 36 -11.35 -2.74 14.87
CA GLN A 36 -10.18 -2.12 15.46
C GLN A 36 -10.44 -0.63 15.73
N ILE A 37 -10.04 -0.17 16.92
CA ILE A 37 -10.00 1.25 17.28
C ILE A 37 -8.55 1.59 17.54
N MET A 38 -7.94 2.34 16.63
CA MET A 38 -6.52 2.63 16.64
C MET A 38 -6.28 4.13 16.51
N THR A 39 -5.26 4.61 17.19
CA THR A 39 -4.66 5.92 16.93
C THR A 39 -3.56 5.77 15.86
N ASP A 40 -3.04 6.88 15.37
CA ASP A 40 -1.89 6.91 14.46
C ASP A 40 -0.65 6.25 15.09
N ASP A 41 -0.46 6.43 16.39
CA ASP A 41 0.64 5.78 17.12
C ASP A 41 0.46 4.26 17.14
N HIS A 42 -0.74 3.76 17.45
CA HIS A 42 -1.03 2.33 17.41
C HIS A 42 -0.81 1.73 16.01
N LEU A 43 -1.23 2.45 14.95
CA LEU A 43 -1.02 2.01 13.59
C LEU A 43 0.48 1.97 13.23
N SER A 44 1.23 2.98 13.67
CA SER A 44 2.67 3.05 13.48
C SER A 44 3.42 1.94 14.22
N GLU A 45 3.08 1.68 15.48
CA GLU A 45 3.63 0.58 16.28
C GLU A 45 3.33 -0.78 15.65
N PHE A 46 2.11 -0.97 15.18
CA PHE A 46 1.74 -2.20 14.48
C PHE A 46 2.54 -2.38 13.18
N ALA A 47 2.80 -1.30 12.43
CA ALA A 47 3.60 -1.35 11.22
C ALA A 47 5.05 -1.83 11.48
N LEU A 48 5.64 -1.45 12.60
CA LEU A 48 7.02 -1.84 12.98
C LEU A 48 7.22 -3.36 13.10
N TRP A 49 6.18 -4.13 13.35
CA TRP A 49 6.25 -5.60 13.34
C TRP A 49 6.58 -6.19 11.96
N PHE A 50 6.37 -5.41 10.90
CA PHE A 50 6.62 -5.85 9.52
C PHE A 50 7.89 -5.25 8.93
N GLY A 51 8.45 -4.23 9.53
CA GLY A 51 9.65 -3.54 9.10
C GLY A 51 9.59 -2.04 9.35
N GLN A 52 10.58 -1.33 8.84
CA GLN A 52 10.57 0.14 8.92
C GLN A 52 9.51 0.68 7.95
N PRO A 53 8.59 1.54 8.42
CA PRO A 53 7.65 2.21 7.56
C PRO A 53 8.36 3.07 6.50
N PHE A 54 7.80 3.08 5.30
CA PHE A 54 8.25 4.02 4.29
C PHE A 54 7.87 5.44 4.68
N VAL A 55 8.84 6.33 4.69
CA VAL A 55 8.63 7.76 4.89
C VAL A 55 8.92 8.45 3.57
N PRO A 56 7.93 9.13 2.96
CA PRO A 56 8.14 9.85 1.72
C PRO A 56 9.19 10.96 1.90
N GLU A 57 10.03 11.15 0.91
CA GLU A 57 10.94 12.30 0.89
C GLU A 57 10.14 13.61 0.91
N HIS A 58 10.67 14.63 1.58
CA HIS A 58 10.01 15.92 1.83
C HIS A 58 9.54 16.68 0.57
N GLN A 59 9.95 16.23 -0.61
CA GLN A 59 9.62 16.86 -1.89
C GLN A 59 8.68 16.02 -2.75
N SER A 60 7.97 15.06 -2.19
CA SER A 60 6.98 14.31 -2.97
C SER A 60 5.82 15.24 -3.36
N PRO A 61 5.62 15.55 -4.64
CA PRO A 61 4.56 16.45 -5.08
C PRO A 61 3.15 15.97 -4.72
N VAL A 62 2.99 14.68 -4.43
CA VAL A 62 1.71 14.06 -4.06
C VAL A 62 1.28 14.36 -2.64
N LEU A 63 2.26 14.56 -1.77
CA LEU A 63 1.99 14.69 -0.33
C LEU A 63 2.00 16.15 0.14
N GLY A 64 2.10 17.11 -0.81
CA GLY A 64 2.19 18.53 -0.50
C GLY A 64 3.56 18.92 0.07
N SER A 65 4.08 20.03 -0.42
CA SER A 65 5.41 20.57 -0.02
C SER A 65 5.48 21.04 1.43
N GLU A 66 4.40 20.97 2.19
CA GLU A 66 4.26 21.59 3.52
C GLU A 66 4.29 20.59 4.68
N ARG A 67 4.55 19.31 4.47
CA ARG A 67 4.71 18.38 5.59
C ARG A 67 6.04 18.63 6.30
N VAL A 68 5.97 19.46 7.31
CA VAL A 68 7.10 19.77 8.21
C VAL A 68 7.56 18.53 8.98
N ASN A 69 6.67 17.54 9.17
CA ASN A 69 6.99 16.24 9.79
C ASN A 69 6.59 15.13 8.83
N ALA A 70 7.57 14.45 8.25
CA ALA A 70 7.34 13.29 7.41
C ALA A 70 6.71 12.17 8.23
N SER A 71 5.39 12.03 8.15
CA SER A 71 4.66 10.91 8.75
C SER A 71 4.65 9.73 7.78
N PRO A 72 4.82 8.49 8.27
CA PRO A 72 4.61 7.30 7.45
C PRO A 72 3.13 7.06 7.14
N ILE A 73 2.22 7.79 7.79
CA ILE A 73 0.78 7.68 7.61
C ILE A 73 0.31 8.72 6.60
N VAL A 74 -0.39 8.25 5.60
CA VAL A 74 -1.01 9.08 4.54
C VAL A 74 -2.51 8.96 4.66
N ILE A 75 -3.20 10.09 4.76
CA ILE A 75 -4.65 10.14 4.77
C ILE A 75 -5.15 10.09 3.33
N ILE A 76 -5.97 9.09 3.02
CA ILE A 76 -6.63 8.92 1.72
C ILE A 76 -8.11 9.16 1.92
N GLY A 77 -8.70 10.05 1.14
CA GLY A 77 -10.12 10.32 1.27
C GLY A 77 -10.59 11.48 0.40
N ASN A 78 -11.91 11.70 0.42
CA ASN A 78 -12.61 12.71 -0.35
C ASN A 78 -13.23 13.82 0.50
N ARG A 79 -12.98 13.83 1.82
CA ARG A 79 -13.50 14.82 2.77
C ARG A 79 -12.39 15.79 3.19
N ALA A 80 -12.01 16.67 2.26
CA ALA A 80 -10.94 17.63 2.48
C ALA A 80 -11.30 18.72 3.53
N ASP A 81 -12.57 18.91 3.80
CA ASP A 81 -13.10 19.80 4.85
C ASP A 81 -12.77 19.29 6.26
N GLU A 82 -12.83 17.98 6.49
CA GLU A 82 -12.48 17.36 7.77
C GLU A 82 -11.02 16.91 7.82
N TYR A 83 -10.48 16.48 6.68
CA TYR A 83 -9.12 15.97 6.53
C TYR A 83 -8.33 16.77 5.50
N PRO A 84 -7.86 17.98 5.84
CA PRO A 84 -7.23 18.90 4.88
C PRO A 84 -5.99 18.34 4.18
N THR A 85 -5.34 17.34 4.79
CA THR A 85 -4.15 16.68 4.23
C THR A 85 -4.50 15.41 3.43
N SER A 86 -5.79 15.10 3.28
CA SER A 86 -6.21 13.93 2.50
C SER A 86 -5.89 14.12 1.02
N TYR A 87 -5.57 13.03 0.37
CA TYR A 87 -5.29 13.02 -1.04
C TYR A 87 -6.13 11.95 -1.78
N LEU A 88 -6.09 11.95 -3.10
CA LEU A 88 -6.91 11.24 -4.06
C LEU A 88 -8.32 11.85 -4.28
N GLY A 89 -8.98 12.38 -3.27
CA GLY A 89 -10.30 12.97 -3.43
C GLY A 89 -11.29 11.99 -4.06
N HIS A 90 -11.95 12.41 -5.13
CA HIS A 90 -12.91 11.60 -5.90
C HIS A 90 -12.28 10.93 -7.14
N GLN A 91 -10.96 10.87 -7.23
CA GLN A 91 -10.29 10.28 -8.37
C GLN A 91 -10.37 8.75 -8.34
N GLU A 92 -10.58 8.17 -9.52
CA GLU A 92 -10.45 6.74 -9.69
C GLU A 92 -8.97 6.32 -9.54
N VAL A 93 -8.74 5.28 -8.77
CA VAL A 93 -7.41 4.72 -8.59
C VAL A 93 -7.31 3.42 -9.38
N LEU A 94 -6.55 3.45 -10.45
CA LEU A 94 -6.29 2.26 -11.26
C LEU A 94 -5.51 1.20 -10.48
N PRO A 95 -5.66 -0.08 -10.82
CA PRO A 95 -4.85 -1.15 -10.24
C PRO A 95 -3.35 -0.83 -10.35
N HIS A 96 -2.65 -0.88 -9.22
CA HIS A 96 -1.23 -0.54 -9.15
C HIS A 96 -0.54 -1.33 -8.03
N SER A 97 0.79 -1.37 -8.08
CA SER A 97 1.64 -1.82 -6.97
C SER A 97 2.28 -0.61 -6.29
N VAL A 98 2.31 -0.62 -4.96
CA VAL A 98 2.84 0.49 -4.18
C VAL A 98 4.36 0.51 -4.24
N HIS A 99 4.94 1.68 -4.50
CA HIS A 99 6.39 1.94 -4.49
C HIS A 99 7.21 1.04 -5.42
N GLN A 100 6.61 0.56 -6.52
CA GLN A 100 7.27 -0.35 -7.48
C GLN A 100 8.53 0.26 -8.15
N TRP A 101 8.72 1.58 -8.08
CA TRP A 101 9.87 2.29 -8.64
C TRP A 101 11.08 2.36 -7.69
N LEU A 102 10.92 1.95 -6.45
CA LEU A 102 12.02 1.90 -5.50
C LEU A 102 12.87 0.66 -5.70
N ARG A 103 14.18 0.77 -5.39
CA ARG A 103 15.07 -0.40 -5.37
C ARG A 103 14.58 -1.48 -4.42
N CYS A 104 13.98 -1.09 -3.31
CA CYS A 104 13.33 -1.96 -2.33
C CYS A 104 11.87 -1.49 -2.21
N PRO A 105 10.95 -2.04 -3.01
CA PRO A 105 9.54 -1.71 -2.92
C PRO A 105 8.94 -2.07 -1.56
N SER A 106 7.86 -1.39 -1.18
CA SER A 106 7.13 -1.75 0.04
C SER A 106 6.58 -3.17 -0.07
N SER A 107 6.97 -4.01 0.88
CA SER A 107 6.54 -5.41 0.92
C SER A 107 5.13 -5.60 1.45
N ILE A 108 4.66 -4.66 2.28
CA ILE A 108 3.36 -4.72 2.96
C ILE A 108 2.81 -3.30 3.03
N SER A 109 1.50 -3.18 2.81
CA SER A 109 0.74 -1.95 3.02
C SER A 109 -0.32 -2.18 4.09
N LEU A 110 -0.51 -1.20 4.96
CA LEU A 110 -1.57 -1.18 5.96
C LEU A 110 -2.60 -0.14 5.54
N LEU A 111 -3.87 -0.49 5.59
CA LEU A 111 -4.98 0.41 5.35
C LEU A 111 -5.90 0.35 6.56
N TYR A 112 -6.12 1.49 7.20
CA TYR A 112 -7.02 1.62 8.34
C TYR A 112 -8.20 2.51 7.94
N ALA A 113 -9.43 1.96 8.04
CA ALA A 113 -10.64 2.69 7.75
C ALA A 113 -11.03 3.55 8.96
N VAL A 114 -10.97 4.87 8.80
CA VAL A 114 -11.32 5.85 9.85
C VAL A 114 -12.78 6.26 9.73
N ASP A 115 -13.18 6.64 8.54
CA ASP A 115 -14.53 7.09 8.24
C ASP A 115 -14.94 6.52 6.87
N VAL A 116 -16.05 5.83 6.83
CA VAL A 116 -16.50 5.12 5.62
C VAL A 116 -18.01 5.32 5.47
N ASP A 117 -18.45 5.69 4.29
CA ASP A 117 -19.87 5.85 3.97
C ASP A 117 -20.65 4.53 4.19
N GLU A 118 -21.98 4.65 4.36
CA GLU A 118 -22.85 3.48 4.49
C GLU A 118 -22.80 2.54 3.27
N GLN A 119 -22.53 3.09 2.10
CA GLN A 119 -22.40 2.34 0.83
C GLN A 119 -21.05 2.65 0.15
N PRO A 120 -19.95 2.18 0.73
CA PRO A 120 -18.62 2.52 0.21
C PRO A 120 -18.31 1.77 -1.09
N THR A 121 -17.54 2.41 -1.96
CA THR A 121 -16.91 1.72 -3.06
C THR A 121 -15.88 0.72 -2.52
N PRO A 122 -15.93 -0.55 -2.91
CA PRO A 122 -15.01 -1.54 -2.38
C PRO A 122 -13.58 -1.31 -2.86
N THR A 123 -12.61 -1.56 -1.98
CA THR A 123 -11.20 -1.67 -2.38
C THR A 123 -10.96 -3.06 -2.96
N VAL A 124 -10.48 -3.12 -4.19
CA VAL A 124 -10.23 -4.37 -4.92
C VAL A 124 -8.75 -4.72 -4.86
N TRP A 125 -8.46 -5.97 -4.50
CA TRP A 125 -7.10 -6.50 -4.44
C TRP A 125 -6.94 -7.64 -5.45
N ILE A 126 -5.84 -7.61 -6.21
CA ILE A 126 -5.54 -8.62 -7.22
C ILE A 126 -4.37 -9.47 -6.71
N ASP A 127 -4.58 -10.78 -6.58
CA ASP A 127 -3.52 -11.73 -6.26
C ASP A 127 -2.63 -11.97 -7.49
N MET A 128 -1.53 -11.23 -7.57
CA MET A 128 -0.59 -11.31 -8.69
C MET A 128 0.17 -12.64 -8.74
N VAL A 129 0.35 -13.33 -7.61
CA VAL A 129 0.95 -14.66 -7.58
C VAL A 129 0.02 -15.65 -8.28
N LYS A 130 -1.26 -15.60 -7.95
CA LYS A 130 -2.28 -16.42 -8.61
C LYS A 130 -2.40 -16.05 -10.09
N ALA A 131 -2.42 -14.76 -10.41
CA ALA A 131 -2.47 -14.29 -11.80
C ALA A 131 -1.31 -14.89 -12.62
N TYR A 132 -0.07 -14.82 -12.10
CA TYR A 132 1.08 -15.43 -12.75
C TYR A 132 0.95 -16.96 -12.92
N THR A 133 0.44 -17.66 -11.90
CA THR A 133 0.28 -19.12 -11.99
C THR A 133 -0.71 -19.55 -13.05
N LEU A 134 -1.69 -18.71 -13.37
CA LEU A 134 -2.73 -18.96 -14.38
C LEU A 134 -2.25 -18.67 -15.82
N LEU A 135 -1.10 -18.04 -16.01
CA LEU A 135 -0.53 -17.86 -17.34
C LEU A 135 -0.16 -19.23 -17.95
N ASP A 136 -0.34 -19.35 -19.25
CA ASP A 136 0.18 -20.49 -20.01
C ASP A 136 1.72 -20.50 -20.07
N MET A 137 2.30 -21.63 -20.47
CA MET A 137 3.76 -21.78 -20.52
C MET A 137 4.40 -20.92 -21.60
N GLU A 138 3.71 -20.65 -22.69
CA GLU A 138 4.21 -19.80 -23.77
C GLU A 138 4.38 -18.38 -23.27
N THR A 139 3.37 -17.82 -22.61
CA THR A 139 3.43 -16.49 -22.01
C THR A 139 4.49 -16.41 -20.92
N LYS A 140 4.60 -17.44 -20.04
CA LYS A 140 5.65 -17.47 -19.00
C LYS A 140 7.04 -17.42 -19.61
N ASN A 141 7.31 -18.25 -20.63
CA ASN A 141 8.60 -18.25 -21.30
C ASN A 141 8.89 -16.92 -22.02
N LEU A 142 7.85 -16.29 -22.60
CA LEU A 142 8.01 -14.99 -23.26
C LEU A 142 8.44 -13.89 -22.28
N ILE A 143 7.94 -13.90 -21.05
CA ILE A 143 8.20 -12.84 -20.07
C ILE A 143 9.37 -13.14 -19.12
N GLU A 144 9.94 -14.35 -19.14
CA GLU A 144 10.94 -14.79 -18.17
C GLU A 144 12.18 -13.89 -18.16
N ASP A 145 12.65 -13.47 -19.33
CA ASP A 145 13.83 -12.63 -19.48
C ASP A 145 13.50 -11.12 -19.59
N LEU A 146 12.22 -10.75 -19.51
CA LEU A 146 11.83 -9.36 -19.60
C LEU A 146 12.12 -8.63 -18.30
N ARG A 147 12.49 -7.35 -18.43
CA ARG A 147 12.65 -6.43 -17.30
C ARG A 147 11.56 -5.36 -17.35
N LEU A 148 10.87 -5.20 -16.24
CA LEU A 148 9.91 -4.11 -16.10
C LEU A 148 10.66 -2.83 -15.72
N ILE A 149 10.55 -1.82 -16.57
CA ILE A 149 11.05 -0.47 -16.25
C ILE A 149 9.96 0.25 -15.49
N THR A 150 10.26 0.64 -14.26
CA THR A 150 9.35 1.38 -13.40
C THR A 150 9.90 2.77 -13.13
N PHE A 151 9.01 3.73 -12.93
CA PHE A 151 9.38 5.10 -12.58
C PHE A 151 8.38 5.66 -11.58
N ASN A 152 8.82 6.65 -10.80
CA ASN A 152 7.91 7.40 -9.94
C ASN A 152 7.10 8.38 -10.82
N PRO A 153 5.78 8.19 -10.97
CA PRO A 153 4.96 9.03 -11.84
C PRO A 153 4.92 10.50 -11.39
N PHE A 154 5.21 10.77 -10.11
CA PHE A 154 5.17 12.11 -9.55
C PHE A 154 6.40 12.96 -9.88
N TYR A 155 7.50 12.34 -10.27
CA TYR A 155 8.71 13.05 -10.71
C TYR A 155 8.79 13.23 -12.23
N ARG A 156 7.80 12.74 -12.97
CA ARG A 156 7.80 12.86 -14.41
C ARG A 156 7.06 14.14 -14.83
N PRO A 157 7.69 15.07 -15.54
CA PRO A 157 6.99 16.24 -16.09
C PRO A 157 5.86 15.80 -17.00
N PHE A 158 4.70 16.41 -16.85
CA PHE A 158 3.55 16.17 -17.72
C PHE A 158 3.98 16.39 -19.18
N GLY A 159 3.76 15.42 -20.06
CA GLY A 159 4.13 15.52 -21.48
C GLY A 159 5.55 15.07 -21.83
N SER A 160 6.35 14.62 -20.89
CA SER A 160 7.62 13.97 -21.25
C SER A 160 7.36 12.66 -21.97
N VAL A 161 7.88 12.56 -23.19
CA VAL A 161 7.79 11.39 -24.07
C VAL A 161 8.32 10.14 -23.36
N SER A 162 7.71 9.00 -23.68
CA SER A 162 8.05 7.65 -23.21
C SER A 162 9.50 7.48 -22.83
N ALA A 163 9.75 6.78 -21.72
CA ALA A 163 11.09 6.40 -21.33
C ALA A 163 11.83 5.84 -22.57
N LYS A 164 12.87 6.54 -23.02
CA LYS A 164 13.80 5.91 -23.94
C LYS A 164 14.37 4.72 -23.17
N TYR A 165 14.31 3.55 -23.77
CA TYR A 165 14.99 2.39 -23.24
C TYR A 165 16.43 2.80 -22.94
N VAL A 166 16.84 2.68 -21.70
CA VAL A 166 18.24 2.79 -21.32
C VAL A 166 18.71 1.35 -21.28
N ASP A 167 19.58 1.00 -22.25
CA ASP A 167 20.27 -0.28 -22.30
C ASP A 167 21.13 -0.48 -21.03
#